data_2a44738114478cd929172427e8cc662e
#
_entry.id   2a44738114478cd929172427e8cc662e
#
_cell.length_a   1.000
_cell.length_b   1.000
_cell.length_c   1.000
_cell.angle_alpha   90.00
_cell.angle_beta   90.00
_cell.angle_gamma   90.00
#
_symmetry.space_group_name_H-M   'P 1'
#
loop_
_entity.id
_entity.type
_entity.pdbx_description
1 polymer ?
#
loop_
_entity_poly.entity_id
_entity_poly.type
_entity_poly.pdbx_seq_one_letter_code
_entity_poly.pdbx_strand_id
1 'polypeptide(L)'
;MAPAIELTDVGRAYGERTALSGVTLTLEPGCTLAVFGANGAGKTTLLRILATLLRPHAGRTRVLGRDLPQDGWAVRGRIGLLAHDPLLYRELSARENLRFHARLHGVDEARAEALLDQVGLRPRADEPIRTLSRGMAQRVAICRASLHEPELLLLDEPLANLDPGAAEAVEPLIGRCAGPARVVISHDVEHGLAEADLVLGLRRGRAAMLEPAASVTAADVRGLY
;
A
#
# COMPACT_ATOMS: atom_id res chain seq x y z
N MET A 1 4.95 -21.51 -5.80
CA MET A 1 5.51 -20.15 -5.97
C MET A 1 6.01 -19.68 -4.60
N ALA A 2 6.98 -18.79 -4.51
CA ALA A 2 7.37 -18.21 -3.22
C ALA A 2 6.27 -17.24 -2.75
N PRO A 3 6.01 -17.14 -1.42
CA PRO A 3 5.10 -16.15 -0.87
C PRO A 3 5.47 -14.71 -1.27
N ALA A 4 4.46 -13.84 -1.38
CA ALA A 4 4.67 -12.42 -1.63
C ALA A 4 5.34 -11.73 -0.43
N ILE A 5 4.95 -12.13 0.79
CA ILE A 5 5.51 -11.62 2.05
C ILE A 5 5.69 -12.78 3.03
N GLU A 6 6.85 -12.84 3.68
CA GLU A 6 7.13 -13.71 4.82
C GLU A 6 7.74 -12.86 5.95
N LEU A 7 7.11 -12.82 7.09
CA LEU A 7 7.59 -12.17 8.30
C LEU A 7 7.76 -13.20 9.41
N THR A 8 8.88 -13.18 10.10
CA THR A 8 9.15 -14.03 11.27
C THR A 8 9.67 -13.16 12.39
N ASP A 9 8.92 -13.04 13.48
CA ASP A 9 9.22 -12.29 14.69
C ASP A 9 9.69 -10.84 14.44
N VAL A 10 9.10 -10.18 13.46
CA VAL A 10 9.51 -8.84 13.04
C VAL A 10 9.21 -7.82 14.13
N GLY A 11 10.27 -7.07 14.49
CA GLY A 11 10.20 -6.02 15.51
C GLY A 11 10.86 -4.72 15.06
N ARG A 12 10.32 -3.58 15.55
CA ARG A 12 10.86 -2.24 15.33
C ARG A 12 10.56 -1.32 16.51
N ALA A 13 11.58 -0.58 16.96
CA ALA A 13 11.42 0.45 17.97
C ALA A 13 11.95 1.81 17.48
N TYR A 14 11.45 2.90 18.07
CA TYR A 14 11.91 4.28 17.92
C TYR A 14 12.28 4.81 19.30
N GLY A 15 13.59 4.81 19.61
CA GLY A 15 14.05 5.01 20.98
C GLY A 15 13.46 3.95 21.90
N GLU A 16 12.82 4.36 22.98
CA GLU A 16 12.15 3.46 23.94
C GLU A 16 10.76 2.98 23.48
N ARG A 17 10.18 3.60 22.46
CA ARG A 17 8.84 3.24 21.99
C ARG A 17 8.89 2.08 21.00
N THR A 18 8.38 0.93 21.41
CA THR A 18 8.16 -0.21 20.51
C THR A 18 7.01 0.07 19.55
N ALA A 19 7.28 0.03 18.25
CA ALA A 19 6.29 0.22 17.19
C ALA A 19 5.78 -1.11 16.62
N LEU A 20 6.65 -2.14 16.56
CA LEU A 20 6.28 -3.51 16.21
C LEU A 20 7.06 -4.48 17.10
N SER A 21 6.44 -5.61 17.48
CA SER A 21 7.03 -6.64 18.32
C SER A 21 6.50 -8.02 17.95
N GLY A 22 7.37 -8.87 17.39
CA GLY A 22 7.07 -10.27 17.13
C GLY A 22 6.00 -10.51 16.08
N VAL A 23 5.92 -9.67 15.04
CA VAL A 23 4.93 -9.88 13.96
C VAL A 23 5.40 -11.00 13.05
N THR A 24 4.58 -12.06 12.97
CA THR A 24 4.82 -13.23 12.12
C THR A 24 3.61 -13.44 11.24
N LEU A 25 3.81 -13.51 9.91
CA LEU A 25 2.75 -13.82 8.94
C LEU A 25 3.36 -14.25 7.60
N THR A 26 2.54 -14.91 6.81
CA THR A 26 2.82 -15.22 5.39
C THR A 26 1.64 -14.72 4.55
N LEU A 27 1.94 -14.08 3.42
CA LEU A 27 0.96 -13.67 2.41
C LEU A 27 1.33 -14.30 1.07
N GLU A 28 0.38 -15.01 0.49
CA GLU A 28 0.57 -15.66 -0.82
C GLU A 28 0.46 -14.64 -1.97
N PRO A 29 1.06 -14.93 -3.14
CA PRO A 29 0.90 -14.11 -4.34
C PRO A 29 -0.57 -13.94 -4.72
N GLY A 30 -0.96 -12.74 -5.14
CA GLY A 30 -2.33 -12.42 -5.54
C GLY A 30 -3.32 -12.27 -4.39
N CYS A 31 -2.92 -12.57 -3.14
CA CYS A 31 -3.78 -12.40 -1.96
C CYS A 31 -3.74 -10.99 -1.39
N THR A 32 -4.80 -10.62 -0.68
CA THR A 32 -4.95 -9.34 0.01
C THR A 32 -4.86 -9.52 1.52
N LEU A 33 -3.92 -8.81 2.16
CA LEU A 33 -3.84 -8.63 3.60
C LEU A 33 -4.48 -7.31 3.99
N ALA A 34 -5.60 -7.33 4.72
CA ALA A 34 -6.14 -6.15 5.37
C ALA A 34 -5.49 -5.96 6.75
N VAL A 35 -5.03 -4.73 7.04
CA VAL A 35 -4.37 -4.39 8.31
C VAL A 35 -5.19 -3.38 9.08
N PHE A 36 -5.69 -3.78 10.24
CA PHE A 36 -6.52 -2.97 11.13
C PHE A 36 -5.85 -2.67 12.47
N GLY A 37 -6.37 -1.67 13.18
CA GLY A 37 -5.95 -1.28 14.52
C GLY A 37 -5.93 0.22 14.71
N ALA A 38 -5.88 0.64 15.95
CA ALA A 38 -5.91 2.04 16.36
C ALA A 38 -4.72 2.85 15.80
N ASN A 39 -4.82 4.18 15.86
CA ASN A 39 -3.70 5.06 15.53
C ASN A 39 -2.50 4.76 16.45
N GLY A 40 -1.33 4.63 15.84
CA GLY A 40 -0.12 4.24 16.57
C GLY A 40 0.03 2.75 16.85
N ALA A 41 -0.86 1.88 16.36
CA ALA A 41 -0.77 0.42 16.52
C ALA A 41 0.41 -0.23 15.77
N GLY A 42 1.06 0.48 14.84
CA GLY A 42 2.22 -0.03 14.09
C GLY A 42 1.96 -0.23 12.59
N LYS A 43 0.75 0.02 12.08
CA LYS A 43 0.35 -0.23 10.69
C LYS A 43 1.29 0.42 9.67
N THR A 44 1.50 1.72 9.73
CA THR A 44 2.40 2.46 8.84
C THR A 44 3.87 2.02 9.00
N THR A 45 4.28 1.59 10.20
CA THR A 45 5.63 1.05 10.42
C THR A 45 5.81 -0.27 9.67
N LEU A 46 4.82 -1.16 9.73
CA LEU A 46 4.80 -2.41 8.97
C LEU A 46 4.89 -2.12 7.46
N LEU A 47 4.03 -1.22 6.96
CA LEU A 47 4.03 -0.85 5.55
C LEU A 47 5.40 -0.32 5.08
N ARG A 48 6.04 0.55 5.89
CA ARG A 48 7.37 1.09 5.58
C ARG A 48 8.48 0.04 5.57
N ILE A 49 8.39 -0.98 6.42
CA ILE A 49 9.33 -2.12 6.39
C ILE A 49 9.16 -2.90 5.09
N LEU A 50 7.93 -3.24 4.73
CA LEU A 50 7.63 -3.95 3.48
C LEU A 50 8.03 -3.14 2.24
N ALA A 51 7.86 -1.82 2.29
CA ALA A 51 8.28 -0.89 1.24
C ALA A 51 9.82 -0.67 1.17
N THR A 52 10.61 -1.36 1.99
CA THR A 52 12.08 -1.18 2.11
C THR A 52 12.53 0.20 2.61
N LEU A 53 11.61 1.03 3.09
CA LEU A 53 11.88 2.38 3.59
C LEU A 53 12.39 2.38 5.04
N LEU A 54 12.20 1.27 5.74
CA LEU A 54 12.57 1.13 7.14
C LEU A 54 13.16 -0.26 7.40
N ARG A 55 14.27 -0.33 8.13
CA ARG A 55 14.87 -1.60 8.53
C ARG A 55 14.21 -2.13 9.80
N PRO A 56 13.83 -3.42 9.88
CA PRO A 56 13.46 -4.02 11.17
C PRO A 56 14.65 -4.06 12.11
N HIS A 57 14.41 -4.07 13.43
CA HIS A 57 15.45 -4.26 14.44
C HIS A 57 15.59 -5.73 14.87
N ALA A 58 14.53 -6.51 14.68
CA ALA A 58 14.50 -7.94 15.02
C ALA A 58 13.69 -8.70 13.99
N GLY A 59 13.91 -10.01 13.95
CA GLY A 59 13.20 -10.93 13.08
C GLY A 59 13.72 -10.94 11.65
N ARG A 60 13.01 -11.69 10.80
CA ARG A 60 13.30 -11.84 9.38
C ARG A 60 12.14 -11.33 8.54
N THR A 61 12.46 -10.61 7.48
CA THR A 61 11.49 -10.10 6.51
C THR A 61 11.91 -10.53 5.11
N ARG A 62 11.03 -11.22 4.40
CA ARG A 62 11.20 -11.52 2.98
C ARG A 62 10.03 -10.94 2.21
N VAL A 63 10.34 -10.31 1.08
CA VAL A 63 9.35 -9.72 0.17
C VAL A 63 9.69 -10.20 -1.24
N LEU A 64 8.69 -10.76 -1.93
CA LEU A 64 8.84 -11.31 -3.28
C LEU A 64 10.05 -12.26 -3.39
N GLY A 65 10.25 -13.10 -2.37
CA GLY A 65 11.32 -14.09 -2.27
C GLY A 65 12.71 -13.52 -1.93
N ARG A 66 12.83 -12.21 -1.59
CA ARG A 66 14.11 -11.55 -1.26
C ARG A 66 14.18 -11.17 0.21
N ASP A 67 15.35 -11.37 0.81
CA ASP A 67 15.58 -11.02 2.22
C ASP A 67 15.80 -9.50 2.39
N LEU A 68 15.02 -8.88 3.28
CA LEU A 68 15.20 -7.48 3.63
C LEU A 68 15.98 -7.33 4.96
N PRO A 69 16.81 -6.30 5.07
CA PRO A 69 17.02 -5.17 4.14
C PRO A 69 18.07 -5.45 3.04
N GLN A 70 18.73 -6.60 3.04
CA GLN A 70 19.91 -6.88 2.21
C GLN A 70 19.62 -6.74 0.72
N ASP A 71 18.54 -7.36 0.27
CA ASP A 71 18.13 -7.41 -1.14
C ASP A 71 17.05 -6.36 -1.49
N GLY A 72 16.88 -5.32 -0.65
CA GLY A 72 15.81 -4.32 -0.84
C GLY A 72 15.84 -3.64 -2.20
N TRP A 73 17.00 -3.45 -2.79
CA TRP A 73 17.17 -2.89 -4.13
C TRP A 73 16.50 -3.73 -5.22
N ALA A 74 16.50 -5.06 -5.08
CA ALA A 74 15.98 -5.99 -6.07
C ALA A 74 14.42 -6.04 -6.10
N VAL A 75 13.76 -5.54 -5.04
CA VAL A 75 12.29 -5.56 -4.95
C VAL A 75 11.66 -4.20 -5.14
N ARG A 76 12.39 -3.08 -5.01
CA ARG A 76 11.81 -1.73 -5.08
C ARG A 76 11.07 -1.45 -6.38
N GLY A 77 11.61 -1.91 -7.50
CA GLY A 77 10.98 -1.77 -8.82
C GLY A 77 9.77 -2.70 -9.04
N ARG A 78 9.46 -3.58 -8.07
CA ARG A 78 8.34 -4.54 -8.12
C ARG A 78 7.26 -4.23 -7.07
N ILE A 79 7.44 -3.14 -6.30
CA ILE A 79 6.52 -2.71 -5.25
C ILE A 79 5.90 -1.38 -5.63
N GLY A 80 4.58 -1.31 -5.62
CA GLY A 80 3.82 -0.07 -5.65
C GLY A 80 3.48 0.38 -4.24
N LEU A 81 3.79 1.63 -3.91
CA LEU A 81 3.50 2.19 -2.59
C LEU A 81 2.57 3.40 -2.72
N LEU A 82 1.40 3.31 -2.12
CA LEU A 82 0.55 4.45 -1.81
C LEU A 82 0.63 4.70 -0.31
N ALA A 83 1.35 5.73 0.09
CA ALA A 83 1.47 6.14 1.47
C ALA A 83 0.41 7.20 1.82
N HIS A 84 0.23 7.47 3.12
CA HIS A 84 -0.65 8.54 3.60
C HIS A 84 -0.29 9.92 2.99
N ASP A 85 1.01 10.21 2.80
CA ASP A 85 1.48 11.30 1.96
C ASP A 85 1.54 10.81 0.51
N PRO A 86 0.96 11.52 -0.47
CA PRO A 86 0.93 11.11 -1.89
C PRO A 86 2.29 10.84 -2.53
N LEU A 87 3.40 11.32 -1.95
CA LEU A 87 4.76 11.18 -2.49
C LEU A 87 4.88 11.72 -3.92
N LEU A 88 4.26 12.86 -4.18
CA LEU A 88 4.29 13.57 -5.45
C LEU A 88 5.10 14.86 -5.32
N TYR A 89 5.79 15.25 -6.38
CA TYR A 89 6.44 16.55 -6.49
C TYR A 89 5.37 17.62 -6.67
N ARG A 90 5.16 18.44 -5.67
CA ARG A 90 4.03 19.39 -5.59
C ARG A 90 4.08 20.49 -6.64
N GLU A 91 5.29 20.89 -7.08
CA GLU A 91 5.50 21.92 -8.08
C GLU A 91 5.39 21.41 -9.52
N LEU A 92 5.51 20.09 -9.71
CA LEU A 92 5.31 19.46 -11.00
C LEU A 92 3.81 19.19 -11.22
N SER A 93 3.41 19.13 -12.49
CA SER A 93 2.08 18.71 -12.89
C SER A 93 1.85 17.21 -12.67
N ALA A 94 0.60 16.77 -12.76
CA ALA A 94 0.27 15.33 -12.70
C ALA A 94 1.01 14.55 -13.80
N ARG A 95 1.00 15.07 -15.02
CA ARG A 95 1.70 14.50 -16.19
C ARG A 95 3.21 14.40 -15.96
N GLU A 96 3.84 15.48 -15.51
CA GLU A 96 5.28 15.49 -15.24
C GLU A 96 5.67 14.51 -14.13
N ASN A 97 4.87 14.41 -13.05
CA ASN A 97 5.09 13.42 -12.02
C ASN A 97 5.06 11.99 -12.59
N LEU A 98 4.03 11.64 -13.35
CA LEU A 98 3.90 10.28 -13.88
C LEU A 98 4.97 9.97 -14.92
N ARG A 99 5.31 10.91 -15.81
CA ARG A 99 6.42 10.75 -16.77
C ARG A 99 7.78 10.58 -16.08
N PHE A 100 8.03 11.34 -15.01
CA PHE A 100 9.24 11.15 -14.19
C PHE A 100 9.33 9.70 -13.67
N HIS A 101 8.25 9.19 -13.08
CA HIS A 101 8.21 7.82 -12.57
C HIS A 101 8.25 6.78 -13.68
N ALA A 102 7.62 7.03 -14.83
CA ALA A 102 7.71 6.14 -16.00
C ALA A 102 9.18 5.95 -16.45
N ARG A 103 9.91 7.05 -16.61
CA ARG A 103 11.35 7.00 -16.94
C ARG A 103 12.17 6.27 -15.88
N LEU A 104 11.88 6.51 -14.59
CA LEU A 104 12.59 5.87 -13.47
C LEU A 104 12.42 4.33 -13.50
N HIS A 105 11.25 3.86 -13.89
CA HIS A 105 10.94 2.43 -13.96
C HIS A 105 11.15 1.82 -15.36
N GLY A 106 11.55 2.60 -16.37
CA GLY A 106 11.70 2.12 -17.75
C GLY A 106 10.37 1.78 -18.42
N VAL A 107 9.28 2.42 -18.01
CA VAL A 107 7.93 2.25 -18.58
C VAL A 107 7.69 3.31 -19.64
N ASP A 108 6.95 2.97 -20.69
CA ASP A 108 6.57 3.91 -21.75
C ASP A 108 5.71 5.05 -21.16
N GLU A 109 6.05 6.29 -21.54
CA GLU A 109 5.29 7.48 -21.11
C GLU A 109 3.82 7.46 -21.58
N ALA A 110 3.52 6.74 -22.65
CA ALA A 110 2.14 6.54 -23.12
C ALA A 110 1.24 5.91 -22.03
N ARG A 111 1.81 5.08 -21.15
CA ARG A 111 1.08 4.52 -20.02
C ARG A 111 0.69 5.61 -18.99
N ALA A 112 1.51 6.62 -18.77
CA ALA A 112 1.16 7.74 -17.90
C ALA A 112 -0.08 8.49 -18.44
N GLU A 113 -0.15 8.71 -19.75
CA GLU A 113 -1.30 9.33 -20.39
C GLU A 113 -2.58 8.47 -20.27
N ALA A 114 -2.45 7.16 -20.51
CA ALA A 114 -3.56 6.21 -20.38
C ALA A 114 -4.12 6.18 -18.93
N LEU A 115 -3.24 6.19 -17.94
CA LEU A 115 -3.64 6.21 -16.52
C LEU A 115 -4.35 7.53 -16.16
N LEU A 116 -3.85 8.68 -16.63
CA LEU A 116 -4.51 9.98 -16.41
C LEU A 116 -5.90 10.03 -17.04
N ASP A 117 -6.06 9.42 -18.20
CA ASP A 117 -7.35 9.32 -18.88
C ASP A 117 -8.30 8.40 -18.09
N GLN A 118 -7.83 7.22 -17.68
CA GLN A 118 -8.60 6.24 -16.90
C GLN A 118 -9.16 6.83 -15.60
N VAL A 119 -8.37 7.63 -14.88
CA VAL A 119 -8.83 8.25 -13.63
C VAL A 119 -9.50 9.62 -13.83
N GLY A 120 -9.81 10.02 -15.09
CA GLY A 120 -10.52 11.25 -15.42
C GLY A 120 -9.74 12.53 -15.15
N LEU A 121 -8.39 12.48 -15.16
CA LEU A 121 -7.53 13.63 -14.86
C LEU A 121 -6.86 14.24 -16.10
N ARG A 122 -7.08 13.69 -17.29
CA ARG A 122 -6.48 14.22 -18.53
C ARG A 122 -6.70 15.72 -18.76
N PRO A 123 -7.92 16.30 -18.50
CA PRO A 123 -8.14 17.71 -18.71
C PRO A 123 -7.33 18.63 -17.76
N ARG A 124 -6.88 18.09 -16.64
CA ARG A 124 -6.11 18.81 -15.61
C ARG A 124 -4.68 18.29 -15.44
N ALA A 125 -4.22 17.44 -16.37
CA ALA A 125 -2.94 16.75 -16.29
C ALA A 125 -1.72 17.69 -16.23
N ASP A 126 -1.85 18.90 -16.78
CA ASP A 126 -0.78 19.89 -16.83
C ASP A 126 -0.82 20.91 -15.65
N GLU A 127 -1.79 20.75 -14.73
CA GLU A 127 -1.85 21.56 -13.52
C GLU A 127 -0.88 21.04 -12.45
N PRO A 128 -0.15 21.93 -11.74
CA PRO A 128 0.71 21.53 -10.62
C PRO A 128 -0.06 20.82 -9.53
N ILE A 129 0.53 19.77 -8.92
CA ILE A 129 -0.12 18.97 -7.86
C ILE A 129 -0.64 19.84 -6.71
N ARG A 130 0.06 20.93 -6.35
CA ARG A 130 -0.36 21.84 -5.27
C ARG A 130 -1.70 22.54 -5.52
N THR A 131 -2.18 22.60 -6.77
CA THR A 131 -3.46 23.22 -7.16
C THR A 131 -4.61 22.21 -7.26
N LEU A 132 -4.30 20.92 -7.23
CA LEU A 132 -5.29 19.84 -7.29
C LEU A 132 -5.98 19.65 -5.93
N SER A 133 -7.23 19.20 -5.96
CA SER A 133 -7.92 18.76 -4.75
C SER A 133 -7.22 17.52 -4.16
N ARG A 134 -7.49 17.22 -2.87
CA ARG A 134 -6.94 16.01 -2.22
C ARG A 134 -7.30 14.74 -2.96
N GLY A 135 -8.56 14.59 -3.39
CA GLY A 135 -9.01 13.42 -4.15
C GLY A 135 -8.36 13.33 -5.54
N MET A 136 -8.07 14.47 -6.20
CA MET A 136 -7.33 14.47 -7.46
C MET A 136 -5.86 14.08 -7.25
N ALA A 137 -5.19 14.63 -6.25
CA ALA A 137 -3.82 14.25 -5.90
C ALA A 137 -3.73 12.77 -5.50
N GLN A 138 -4.75 12.25 -4.80
CA GLN A 138 -4.85 10.83 -4.44
C GLN A 138 -4.92 9.95 -5.70
N ARG A 139 -5.75 10.31 -6.69
CA ARG A 139 -5.83 9.57 -7.96
C ARG A 139 -4.48 9.57 -8.71
N VAL A 140 -3.76 10.70 -8.74
CA VAL A 140 -2.40 10.74 -9.32
C VAL A 140 -1.43 9.86 -8.56
N ALA A 141 -1.50 9.83 -7.21
CA ALA A 141 -0.66 8.97 -6.38
C ALA A 141 -0.95 7.48 -6.60
N ILE A 142 -2.21 7.11 -6.84
CA ILE A 142 -2.60 5.75 -7.22
C ILE A 142 -2.02 5.40 -8.60
N CYS A 143 -2.17 6.27 -9.60
CA CYS A 143 -1.55 6.07 -10.91
C CYS A 143 -0.04 5.86 -10.78
N ARG A 144 0.65 6.66 -9.97
CA ARG A 144 2.08 6.52 -9.71
C ARG A 144 2.43 5.16 -9.09
N ALA A 145 1.63 4.70 -8.12
CA ALA A 145 1.88 3.43 -7.44
C ALA A 145 1.68 2.22 -8.34
N SER A 146 0.78 2.29 -9.34
CA SER A 146 0.44 1.20 -10.26
C SER A 146 1.11 1.30 -11.64
N LEU A 147 1.80 2.41 -11.93
CA LEU A 147 2.36 2.74 -13.26
C LEU A 147 3.26 1.64 -13.83
N HIS A 148 4.09 1.04 -13.00
CA HIS A 148 5.10 0.04 -13.36
C HIS A 148 4.62 -1.42 -13.18
N GLU A 149 3.30 -1.64 -13.05
CA GLU A 149 2.69 -2.97 -12.88
C GLU A 149 3.34 -3.79 -11.76
N PRO A 150 3.28 -3.31 -10.52
CA PRO A 150 3.96 -3.95 -9.40
C PRO A 150 3.40 -5.35 -9.11
N GLU A 151 4.23 -6.22 -8.55
CA GLU A 151 3.82 -7.54 -8.06
C GLU A 151 3.26 -7.48 -6.63
N LEU A 152 3.57 -6.40 -5.90
CA LEU A 152 3.05 -6.12 -4.56
C LEU A 152 2.61 -4.67 -4.45
N LEU A 153 1.35 -4.44 -4.07
CA LEU A 153 0.80 -3.12 -3.74
C LEU A 153 0.73 -2.94 -2.22
N LEU A 154 1.29 -1.86 -1.74
CA LEU A 154 1.24 -1.42 -0.34
C LEU A 154 0.41 -0.14 -0.27
N LEU A 155 -0.78 -0.22 0.32
CA LEU A 155 -1.83 0.80 0.23
C LEU A 155 -2.22 1.29 1.62
N ASP A 156 -1.94 2.56 1.92
CA ASP A 156 -2.33 3.24 3.16
C ASP A 156 -3.56 4.13 2.87
N GLU A 157 -4.75 3.69 3.24
CA GLU A 157 -6.03 4.36 3.03
C GLU A 157 -6.29 4.74 1.56
N PRO A 158 -6.28 3.79 0.62
CA PRO A 158 -6.29 4.08 -0.81
C PRO A 158 -7.50 4.87 -1.29
N LEU A 159 -8.67 4.68 -0.69
CA LEU A 159 -9.91 5.31 -1.09
C LEU A 159 -10.26 6.57 -0.29
N ALA A 160 -9.39 7.00 0.63
CA ALA A 160 -9.60 8.22 1.39
C ALA A 160 -9.70 9.45 0.46
N ASN A 161 -10.67 10.33 0.76
CA ASN A 161 -10.94 11.55 0.00
C ASN A 161 -11.42 11.35 -1.46
N LEU A 162 -11.78 10.14 -1.86
CA LEU A 162 -12.39 9.85 -3.15
C LEU A 162 -13.91 9.83 -3.03
N ASP A 163 -14.60 10.44 -3.99
CA ASP A 163 -16.01 10.22 -4.19
C ASP A 163 -16.26 8.85 -4.86
N PRO A 164 -17.49 8.32 -4.87
CA PRO A 164 -17.79 6.99 -5.42
C PRO A 164 -17.33 6.81 -6.87
N GLY A 165 -17.50 7.79 -7.73
CA GLY A 165 -17.08 7.71 -9.13
C GLY A 165 -15.55 7.68 -9.27
N ALA A 166 -14.84 8.44 -8.43
CA ALA A 166 -13.38 8.39 -8.39
C ALA A 166 -12.87 7.06 -7.82
N ALA A 167 -13.55 6.48 -6.83
CA ALA A 167 -13.21 5.17 -6.29
C ALA A 167 -13.38 4.08 -7.35
N GLU A 168 -14.49 4.10 -8.10
CA GLU A 168 -14.73 3.18 -9.23
C GLU A 168 -13.66 3.30 -10.32
N ALA A 169 -13.22 4.51 -10.65
CA ALA A 169 -12.19 4.74 -11.68
C ALA A 169 -10.80 4.19 -11.29
N VAL A 170 -10.46 4.11 -10.00
CA VAL A 170 -9.18 3.57 -9.53
C VAL A 170 -9.22 2.08 -9.19
N GLU A 171 -10.41 1.48 -9.05
CA GLU A 171 -10.59 0.07 -8.71
C GLU A 171 -9.80 -0.89 -9.62
N PRO A 172 -9.76 -0.72 -10.97
CA PRO A 172 -8.96 -1.59 -11.83
C PRO A 172 -7.45 -1.51 -11.58
N LEU A 173 -6.97 -0.46 -10.91
CA LEU A 173 -5.55 -0.23 -10.64
C LEU A 173 -5.07 -0.82 -9.31
N ILE A 174 -5.95 -0.81 -8.30
CA ILE A 174 -5.57 -1.15 -6.92
C ILE A 174 -6.53 -2.14 -6.25
N GLY A 175 -7.66 -2.46 -6.88
CA GLY A 175 -8.66 -3.38 -6.35
C GLY A 175 -8.22 -4.84 -6.36
N ARG A 176 -9.07 -5.71 -5.79
CA ARG A 176 -8.80 -7.15 -5.66
C ARG A 176 -8.51 -7.84 -7.00
N CYS A 177 -9.15 -7.38 -8.07
CA CYS A 177 -8.98 -7.93 -9.40
C CYS A 177 -7.78 -7.37 -10.18
N ALA A 178 -7.00 -6.47 -9.60
CA ALA A 178 -5.83 -5.87 -10.25
C ALA A 178 -4.66 -6.85 -10.47
N GLY A 179 -4.64 -7.99 -9.76
CA GLY A 179 -3.70 -9.09 -9.95
C GLY A 179 -2.53 -9.18 -8.99
N PRO A 180 -1.88 -8.08 -8.51
CA PRO A 180 -0.78 -8.16 -7.54
C PRO A 180 -1.23 -8.63 -6.17
N ALA A 181 -0.29 -9.12 -5.33
CA ALA A 181 -0.52 -9.22 -3.90
C ALA A 181 -0.70 -7.82 -3.30
N ARG A 182 -1.56 -7.69 -2.26
CA ARG A 182 -1.86 -6.38 -1.67
C ARG A 182 -1.77 -6.39 -0.15
N VAL A 183 -1.26 -5.29 0.41
CA VAL A 183 -1.41 -4.96 1.83
C VAL A 183 -2.20 -3.66 1.91
N VAL A 184 -3.38 -3.70 2.51
CA VAL A 184 -4.30 -2.57 2.58
C VAL A 184 -4.52 -2.17 4.03
N ILE A 185 -4.18 -0.94 4.37
CA ILE A 185 -4.60 -0.32 5.62
C ILE A 185 -5.88 0.45 5.32
N SER A 186 -6.97 0.15 6.03
CA SER A 186 -8.25 0.83 5.87
C SER A 186 -8.88 1.17 7.22
N HIS A 187 -9.58 2.31 7.28
CA HIS A 187 -10.47 2.64 8.39
C HIS A 187 -11.92 2.20 8.12
N ASP A 188 -12.26 1.90 6.87
CA ASP A 188 -13.52 1.27 6.51
C ASP A 188 -13.39 -0.24 6.71
N VAL A 189 -14.00 -0.72 7.80
CA VAL A 189 -13.89 -2.12 8.23
C VAL A 189 -14.63 -3.04 7.27
N GLU A 190 -15.84 -2.65 6.86
CA GLU A 190 -16.70 -3.45 5.97
C GLU A 190 -16.04 -3.62 4.61
N HIS A 191 -15.59 -2.53 4.00
CA HIS A 191 -14.91 -2.57 2.71
C HIS A 191 -13.59 -3.34 2.81
N GLY A 192 -12.78 -3.08 3.84
CA GLY A 192 -11.51 -3.77 4.03
C GLY A 192 -11.65 -5.28 4.21
N LEU A 193 -12.68 -5.74 4.94
CA LEU A 193 -12.98 -7.18 5.10
C LEU A 193 -13.48 -7.81 3.80
N ALA A 194 -14.32 -7.12 3.03
CA ALA A 194 -14.86 -7.63 1.78
C ALA A 194 -13.76 -7.90 0.73
N GLU A 195 -12.68 -7.14 0.77
CA GLU A 195 -11.55 -7.29 -0.16
C GLU A 195 -10.44 -8.23 0.33
N ALA A 196 -10.41 -8.57 1.62
CA ALA A 196 -9.33 -9.32 2.22
C ALA A 196 -9.43 -10.84 2.00
N ASP A 197 -8.27 -11.49 1.92
CA ASP A 197 -8.10 -12.93 2.09
C ASP A 197 -7.60 -13.24 3.50
N LEU A 198 -6.74 -12.36 4.04
CA LEU A 198 -6.15 -12.46 5.37
C LEU A 198 -6.32 -11.14 6.12
N VAL A 199 -6.59 -11.20 7.42
CA VAL A 199 -6.75 -10.05 8.30
C VAL A 199 -5.66 -10.03 9.35
N LEU A 200 -4.94 -8.92 9.48
CA LEU A 200 -4.01 -8.64 10.56
C LEU A 200 -4.57 -7.52 11.45
N GLY A 201 -4.93 -7.84 12.67
CA GLY A 201 -5.26 -6.89 13.71
C GLY A 201 -4.03 -6.51 14.53
N LEU A 202 -3.60 -5.26 14.47
CA LEU A 202 -2.48 -4.76 15.27
C LEU A 202 -2.96 -4.01 16.52
N ARG A 203 -2.39 -4.36 17.67
CA ARG A 203 -2.61 -3.65 18.94
C ARG A 203 -1.29 -3.45 19.65
N ARG A 204 -0.91 -2.18 19.90
CA ARG A 204 0.35 -1.80 20.56
C ARG A 204 1.60 -2.47 19.96
N GLY A 205 1.65 -2.55 18.64
CA GLY A 205 2.78 -3.13 17.90
C GLY A 205 2.79 -4.65 17.78
N ARG A 206 1.80 -5.35 18.32
CA ARG A 206 1.69 -6.82 18.29
C ARG A 206 0.53 -7.27 17.43
N ALA A 207 0.64 -8.43 16.82
CA ALA A 207 -0.49 -9.09 16.19
C ALA A 207 -1.45 -9.57 17.29
N ALA A 208 -2.60 -8.91 17.39
CA ALA A 208 -3.69 -9.32 18.28
C ALA A 208 -4.64 -10.30 17.57
N MET A 209 -4.64 -10.29 16.23
CA MET A 209 -5.43 -11.16 15.36
C MET A 209 -4.63 -11.42 14.09
N LEU A 210 -4.64 -12.64 13.60
CA LEU A 210 -4.14 -13.02 12.27
C LEU A 210 -4.99 -14.21 11.79
N GLU A 211 -6.01 -13.92 11.00
CA GLU A 211 -7.04 -14.89 10.65
C GLU A 211 -7.46 -14.74 9.18
N PRO A 212 -7.92 -15.82 8.51
CA PRO A 212 -8.59 -15.71 7.22
C PRO A 212 -9.78 -14.75 7.31
N ALA A 213 -9.97 -13.89 6.33
CA ALA A 213 -11.05 -12.88 6.34
C ALA A 213 -12.44 -13.49 6.51
N ALA A 214 -12.66 -14.70 5.98
CA ALA A 214 -13.93 -15.42 6.09
C ALA A 214 -14.32 -15.78 7.54
N SER A 215 -13.36 -15.81 8.48
CA SER A 215 -13.59 -16.09 9.91
C SER A 215 -13.69 -14.85 10.79
N VAL A 216 -13.52 -13.65 10.21
CA VAL A 216 -13.47 -12.38 10.95
C VAL A 216 -14.73 -11.56 10.70
N THR A 217 -15.34 -11.07 11.77
CA THR A 217 -16.49 -10.15 11.68
C THR A 217 -16.06 -8.70 11.87
N ALA A 218 -16.90 -7.77 11.43
CA ALA A 218 -16.68 -6.33 11.68
C ALA A 218 -16.62 -5.99 13.19
N ALA A 219 -17.32 -6.76 14.03
CA ALA A 219 -17.29 -6.58 15.47
C ALA A 219 -15.92 -6.95 16.06
N ASP A 220 -15.30 -8.03 15.58
CA ASP A 220 -13.95 -8.46 16.00
C ASP A 220 -12.92 -7.38 15.67
N VAL A 221 -12.99 -6.81 14.47
CA VAL A 221 -12.09 -5.71 14.04
C VAL A 221 -12.32 -4.46 14.88
N ARG A 222 -13.58 -4.07 15.15
CA ARG A 222 -13.87 -2.90 15.99
C ARG A 222 -13.36 -3.08 17.43
N GLY A 223 -13.26 -4.31 17.92
CA GLY A 223 -12.66 -4.63 19.23
C GLY A 223 -11.15 -4.35 19.33
N LEU A 224 -10.47 -4.04 18.22
CA LEU A 224 -9.05 -3.68 18.19
C LEU A 224 -8.81 -2.20 18.53
N TYR A 225 -9.81 -1.35 18.43
CA TYR A 225 -9.75 0.10 18.65
C TYR A 225 -10.13 0.44 20.08
#